data_95aa333b1c70cd8f8d4aa006a3b1aec0
#
_entry.id   95aa333b1c70cd8f8d4aa006a3b1aec0
#
_cell.length_a   1.000
_cell.length_b   1.000
_cell.length_c   1.000
_cell.angle_alpha   90.00
_cell.angle_beta   90.00
_cell.angle_gamma   90.00
#
_symmetry.space_group_name_H-M   'P 1'
#
loop_
_entity.id
_entity.type
_entity.pdbx_description
1 polymer ?
#
loop_
_entity_poly.entity_id
_entity_poly.type
_entity_poly.pdbx_seq_one_letter_code
_entity_poly.pdbx_strand_id
1 'polypeptide(L)'
;KSLIAESSVNLASLAASSVIALLPPLLLFALIQKHLVSGMASGAVKGIRAGTARKILDLFGAEALDIIENQPEKLTQIRGISPKRAQEIGESFRQQMGVRRLAQFLSEHQLPLSAAMPLYRRFGDLAVDMIAQSPYLLADRELDISFSQVDALAISLGVAGDDPQRVEAALMFELEHNADNGHVFLPRSKLVAATMELIGAGEETVEKALDNLCQRFAVVCRPIANVEGCYLRRMYESEVYVAARLAAACGDEWDCGRNVEQIIADIEKKQGVSYAPEQRRAVALAAEKGVVLLTGGPGTGKTTAVRGIVALFDRMGLDTVLLAPTGRAAQRMSQLCGKEAQTIHRCLGMSWNELTGEVTFRKNEKEPLEADAVIVDEMSMVDLELMASLLRSMRPGCRLVMVGDPDQLPSVGAGNVLGDLLRSGVIPAVSLTAVFRQAEKSAIIRNAHAVNRGLTPELRNTQSDFFFLCRRAPDRLVQTVVELCSQRLPEKMGIPAQQIQVLSPTRKGVCGTVNLNRALQ
;
A
#
# COMPACT_ATOMS: atom_id res chain seq x y z
N LYS A 1 51.23 6.55 -46.69
CA LYS A 1 51.23 7.06 -48.09
C LYS A 1 52.57 7.66 -48.49
N SER A 2 53.41 8.17 -47.57
CA SER A 2 54.71 8.78 -47.88
C SER A 2 55.85 7.78 -48.11
N LEU A 3 55.71 6.51 -47.72
CA LEU A 3 56.72 5.44 -47.82
C LEU A 3 56.68 4.63 -49.14
N ILE A 4 55.72 4.95 -50.04
CA ILE A 4 55.55 4.22 -51.32
C ILE A 4 56.17 4.99 -52.53
N ALA A 5 56.71 6.19 -52.31
CA ALA A 5 57.15 7.06 -53.39
C ALA A 5 58.67 6.92 -53.75
N GLU A 6 59.45 6.14 -53.01
CA GLU A 6 60.87 5.87 -53.36
C GLU A 6 61.03 4.50 -53.99
N SER A 7 61.68 4.43 -55.11
CA SER A 7 61.82 3.27 -55.99
C SER A 7 62.65 2.11 -55.47
N SER A 8 62.83 1.96 -54.16
CA SER A 8 63.35 0.77 -53.48
C SER A 8 62.49 0.49 -52.24
N VAL A 9 61.51 -0.42 -52.43
CA VAL A 9 60.67 -0.86 -51.31
C VAL A 9 61.51 -1.74 -50.41
N ASN A 10 61.91 -1.17 -49.25
CA ASN A 10 62.56 -1.97 -48.21
C ASN A 10 61.48 -2.79 -47.47
N LEU A 11 61.38 -4.08 -47.83
CA LEU A 11 60.37 -4.99 -47.27
C LEU A 11 60.40 -5.04 -45.73
N ALA A 12 61.55 -4.85 -45.11
CA ALA A 12 61.67 -4.83 -43.66
C ALA A 12 61.00 -3.58 -43.03
N SER A 13 61.11 -2.41 -43.68
CA SER A 13 60.46 -1.16 -43.25
C SER A 13 58.93 -1.24 -43.43
N LEU A 14 58.46 -1.86 -44.49
CA LEU A 14 57.05 -2.09 -44.75
C LEU A 14 56.44 -3.07 -43.74
N ALA A 15 57.13 -4.14 -43.40
CA ALA A 15 56.74 -5.10 -42.37
C ALA A 15 56.72 -4.43 -40.98
N ALA A 16 57.72 -3.64 -40.65
CA ALA A 16 57.79 -2.93 -39.36
C ALA A 16 56.64 -1.87 -39.25
N SER A 17 56.38 -1.13 -40.31
CA SER A 17 55.26 -0.15 -40.36
C SER A 17 53.89 -0.81 -40.23
N SER A 18 53.72 -1.99 -40.84
CA SER A 18 52.48 -2.77 -40.74
C SER A 18 52.26 -3.30 -39.32
N VAL A 19 53.32 -3.77 -38.65
CA VAL A 19 53.25 -4.21 -37.25
C VAL A 19 52.92 -3.05 -36.31
N ILE A 20 53.57 -1.88 -36.51
CA ILE A 20 53.30 -0.68 -35.69
C ILE A 20 51.87 -0.15 -35.94
N ALA A 21 51.35 -0.20 -37.15
CA ALA A 21 49.99 0.19 -37.46
C ALA A 21 48.93 -0.72 -36.88
N LEU A 22 49.23 -2.02 -36.66
CA LEU A 22 48.33 -3.01 -36.07
C LEU A 22 48.33 -3.01 -34.54
N LEU A 23 49.38 -2.49 -33.91
CA LEU A 23 49.50 -2.46 -32.44
C LEU A 23 48.40 -1.66 -31.73
N PRO A 24 48.03 -0.43 -32.11
CA PRO A 24 46.96 0.33 -31.49
C PRO A 24 45.58 -0.35 -31.59
N PRO A 25 45.12 -0.88 -32.75
CA PRO A 25 43.89 -1.64 -32.85
C PRO A 25 43.89 -2.91 -32.02
N LEU A 26 45.00 -3.64 -31.94
CA LEU A 26 45.12 -4.86 -31.12
C LEU A 26 45.07 -4.54 -29.62
N LEU A 27 45.75 -3.47 -29.18
CA LEU A 27 45.67 -3.00 -27.78
C LEU A 27 44.27 -2.52 -27.42
N LEU A 28 43.62 -1.77 -28.31
CA LEU A 28 42.26 -1.34 -28.10
C LEU A 28 41.31 -2.55 -28.03
N PHE A 29 41.47 -3.51 -28.94
CA PHE A 29 40.68 -4.75 -28.93
C PHE A 29 40.90 -5.55 -27.63
N ALA A 30 42.13 -5.69 -27.16
CA ALA A 30 42.43 -6.39 -25.91
C ALA A 30 41.84 -5.70 -24.68
N LEU A 31 41.83 -4.35 -24.66
CA LEU A 31 41.16 -3.55 -23.61
C LEU A 31 39.65 -3.72 -23.65
N ILE A 32 39.05 -3.60 -24.82
CA ILE A 32 37.62 -3.80 -25.03
C ILE A 32 37.22 -5.22 -24.63
N GLN A 33 37.98 -6.23 -25.08
CA GLN A 33 37.73 -7.64 -24.72
C GLN A 33 37.76 -7.86 -23.21
N LYS A 34 38.76 -7.27 -22.51
CA LYS A 34 38.87 -7.36 -21.05
C LYS A 34 37.66 -6.73 -20.35
N HIS A 35 37.19 -5.57 -20.80
CA HIS A 35 36.04 -4.90 -20.25
C HIS A 35 34.73 -5.62 -20.58
N LEU A 36 34.58 -6.17 -21.80
CA LEU A 36 33.42 -7.00 -22.17
C LEU A 36 33.34 -8.29 -21.36
N VAL A 37 34.47 -9.00 -21.18
CA VAL A 37 34.53 -10.21 -20.31
C VAL A 37 34.18 -9.85 -18.88
N SER A 38 34.76 -8.77 -18.35
CA SER A 38 34.44 -8.30 -17.00
C SER A 38 32.99 -7.94 -16.85
N GLY A 39 32.40 -7.23 -17.79
CA GLY A 39 30.99 -6.84 -17.80
C GLY A 39 30.05 -8.05 -17.88
N MET A 40 30.32 -9.01 -18.75
CA MET A 40 29.51 -10.24 -18.84
C MET A 40 29.72 -11.21 -17.67
N ALA A 41 30.92 -11.21 -17.06
CA ALA A 41 31.28 -12.11 -15.97
C ALA A 41 30.92 -11.61 -14.57
N SER A 42 30.68 -10.31 -14.39
CA SER A 42 30.34 -9.69 -13.10
C SER A 42 28.90 -10.00 -12.59
N GLY A 43 28.26 -11.02 -13.14
CA GLY A 43 26.90 -11.42 -12.77
C GLY A 43 25.82 -10.66 -13.53
N ALA A 44 26.23 -9.84 -14.50
CA ALA A 44 25.32 -9.03 -15.30
C ALA A 44 24.35 -9.88 -16.15
N VAL A 45 24.72 -11.09 -16.58
CA VAL A 45 23.82 -11.98 -17.32
C VAL A 45 23.65 -13.30 -16.57
N LYS A 46 22.44 -13.58 -16.12
CA LYS A 46 22.10 -14.83 -15.41
C LYS A 46 22.45 -16.04 -16.29
N GLY A 47 23.36 -16.89 -15.85
CA GLY A 47 23.79 -18.09 -16.59
C GLY A 47 25.10 -17.95 -17.36
N ILE A 48 25.72 -16.77 -17.49
CA ILE A 48 27.04 -16.58 -18.07
C ILE A 48 28.10 -16.45 -16.95
N ARG A 49 28.99 -17.44 -16.85
CA ARG A 49 30.20 -17.35 -16.03
C ARG A 49 31.38 -16.86 -16.88
N ALA A 50 32.44 -16.37 -16.24
CA ALA A 50 33.62 -15.83 -16.93
C ALA A 50 34.18 -16.77 -18.03
N GLY A 51 34.21 -18.08 -17.80
CA GLY A 51 34.65 -19.07 -18.80
C GLY A 51 33.68 -19.18 -20.01
N THR A 52 32.39 -19.01 -19.80
CA THR A 52 31.37 -19.00 -20.88
C THR A 52 31.46 -17.71 -21.67
N ALA A 53 31.58 -16.56 -20.98
CA ALA A 53 31.76 -15.25 -21.61
C ALA A 53 33.00 -15.23 -22.54
N ARG A 54 34.11 -15.80 -22.08
CA ARG A 54 35.33 -15.89 -22.89
C ARG A 54 35.10 -16.74 -24.15
N LYS A 55 34.46 -17.90 -24.04
CA LYS A 55 34.16 -18.77 -25.20
C LYS A 55 33.24 -18.08 -26.22
N ILE A 56 32.27 -17.28 -25.75
CA ILE A 56 31.37 -16.49 -26.62
C ILE A 56 32.17 -15.45 -27.41
N LEU A 57 33.05 -14.72 -26.72
CA LEU A 57 33.89 -13.71 -27.37
C LEU A 57 34.94 -14.31 -28.30
N ASP A 58 35.54 -15.45 -27.94
CA ASP A 58 36.52 -16.15 -28.78
C ASP A 58 35.89 -16.65 -30.10
N LEU A 59 34.59 -17.05 -30.05
CA LEU A 59 33.90 -17.59 -31.22
C LEU A 59 33.27 -16.49 -32.09
N PHE A 60 32.66 -15.48 -31.47
CA PHE A 60 31.85 -14.48 -32.18
C PHE A 60 32.47 -13.08 -32.21
N GLY A 61 33.55 -12.86 -31.49
CA GLY A 61 34.29 -11.57 -31.52
C GLY A 61 33.42 -10.36 -31.21
N ALA A 62 33.43 -9.38 -32.12
CA ALA A 62 32.66 -8.14 -31.98
C ALA A 62 31.13 -8.34 -32.10
N GLU A 63 30.68 -9.41 -32.74
CA GLU A 63 29.26 -9.73 -32.92
C GLU A 63 28.63 -10.45 -31.70
N ALA A 64 29.42 -10.75 -30.69
CA ALA A 64 29.00 -11.54 -29.53
C ALA A 64 27.73 -10.98 -28.83
N LEU A 65 27.64 -9.66 -28.66
CA LEU A 65 26.49 -9.02 -28.00
C LEU A 65 25.24 -9.07 -28.88
N ASP A 66 25.38 -8.82 -30.18
CA ASP A 66 24.28 -8.90 -31.15
C ASP A 66 23.73 -10.34 -31.26
N ILE A 67 24.62 -11.33 -31.26
CA ILE A 67 24.23 -12.74 -31.27
C ILE A 67 23.49 -13.13 -29.99
N ILE A 68 23.94 -12.66 -28.79
CA ILE A 68 23.22 -12.92 -27.54
C ILE A 68 21.84 -12.28 -27.58
N GLU A 69 21.71 -11.06 -28.09
CA GLU A 69 20.46 -10.29 -28.12
C GLU A 69 19.47 -10.84 -29.14
N ASN A 70 19.95 -11.02 -30.41
CA ASN A 70 19.07 -11.22 -31.58
C ASN A 70 19.07 -12.65 -32.11
N GLN A 71 20.12 -13.45 -31.87
CA GLN A 71 20.30 -14.79 -32.43
C GLN A 71 20.85 -15.77 -31.39
N PRO A 72 20.20 -15.90 -30.18
CA PRO A 72 20.73 -16.69 -29.08
C PRO A 72 20.89 -18.17 -29.42
N GLU A 73 20.17 -18.69 -30.39
CA GLU A 73 20.30 -20.06 -30.88
C GLU A 73 21.72 -20.39 -31.39
N LYS A 74 22.45 -19.40 -31.92
CA LYS A 74 23.87 -19.59 -32.34
C LYS A 74 24.81 -19.92 -31.18
N LEU A 75 24.43 -19.56 -29.93
CA LEU A 75 25.20 -19.90 -28.72
C LEU A 75 25.31 -21.43 -28.51
N THR A 76 24.44 -22.21 -29.11
CA THR A 76 24.50 -23.68 -29.05
C THR A 76 25.74 -24.28 -29.72
N GLN A 77 26.44 -23.50 -30.56
CA GLN A 77 27.74 -23.91 -31.14
C GLN A 77 28.84 -24.02 -30.07
N ILE A 78 28.62 -23.42 -28.88
CA ILE A 78 29.55 -23.48 -27.77
C ILE A 78 29.26 -24.73 -26.94
N ARG A 79 30.27 -25.62 -26.83
CA ARG A 79 30.14 -26.85 -26.05
C ARG A 79 29.76 -26.55 -24.60
N GLY A 80 28.58 -27.06 -24.19
CA GLY A 80 28.02 -26.90 -22.85
C GLY A 80 26.89 -25.88 -22.76
N ILE A 81 26.42 -25.32 -23.87
CA ILE A 81 25.21 -24.50 -23.96
C ILE A 81 24.13 -25.29 -24.70
N SER A 82 23.07 -25.67 -23.99
CA SER A 82 21.89 -26.31 -24.60
C SER A 82 20.97 -25.24 -25.24
N PRO A 83 20.08 -25.64 -26.19
CA PRO A 83 19.12 -24.70 -26.80
C PRO A 83 18.30 -23.91 -25.75
N LYS A 84 17.81 -24.58 -24.71
CA LYS A 84 17.08 -23.96 -23.61
C LYS A 84 17.92 -22.91 -22.88
N ARG A 85 19.18 -23.25 -22.59
CA ARG A 85 20.10 -22.34 -21.91
C ARG A 85 20.50 -21.16 -22.80
N ALA A 86 20.65 -21.37 -24.10
CA ALA A 86 20.92 -20.30 -25.07
C ALA A 86 19.77 -19.26 -25.04
N GLN A 87 18.54 -19.74 -25.03
CA GLN A 87 17.35 -18.89 -24.96
C GLN A 87 17.24 -18.14 -23.65
N GLU A 88 17.46 -18.81 -22.50
CA GLU A 88 17.49 -18.18 -21.17
C GLU A 88 18.56 -17.07 -21.08
N ILE A 89 19.72 -17.27 -21.69
CA ILE A 89 20.79 -16.28 -21.78
C ILE A 89 20.35 -15.07 -22.60
N GLY A 90 19.77 -15.28 -23.77
CA GLY A 90 19.26 -14.23 -24.65
C GLY A 90 18.16 -13.41 -23.99
N GLU A 91 17.19 -14.08 -23.36
CA GLU A 91 16.11 -13.42 -22.63
C GLU A 91 16.63 -12.57 -21.46
N SER A 92 17.53 -13.13 -20.65
CA SER A 92 18.15 -12.41 -19.53
C SER A 92 18.97 -11.20 -19.99
N PHE A 93 19.66 -11.33 -21.13
CA PHE A 93 20.45 -10.23 -21.69
C PHE A 93 19.52 -9.12 -22.25
N ARG A 94 18.49 -9.46 -23.03
CA ARG A 94 17.47 -8.49 -23.50
C ARG A 94 16.82 -7.76 -22.35
N GLN A 95 16.41 -8.48 -21.30
CA GLN A 95 15.83 -7.87 -20.12
C GLN A 95 16.76 -6.82 -19.49
N GLN A 96 18.05 -7.14 -19.35
CA GLN A 96 19.02 -6.21 -18.78
C GLN A 96 19.26 -4.99 -19.65
N MET A 97 19.36 -5.20 -20.97
CA MET A 97 19.55 -4.10 -21.92
C MET A 97 18.32 -3.21 -21.96
N GLY A 98 17.11 -3.79 -21.93
CA GLY A 98 15.86 -3.04 -21.88
C GLY A 98 15.74 -2.22 -20.58
N VAL A 99 16.01 -2.82 -19.42
CA VAL A 99 16.03 -2.08 -18.14
C VAL A 99 17.08 -0.99 -18.13
N ARG A 100 18.28 -1.23 -18.73
CA ARG A 100 19.33 -0.20 -18.83
C ARG A 100 18.92 0.96 -19.72
N ARG A 101 18.29 0.71 -20.88
CA ARG A 101 17.73 1.75 -21.75
C ARG A 101 16.70 2.59 -21.01
N LEU A 102 15.80 1.96 -20.27
CA LEU A 102 14.83 2.64 -19.41
C LEU A 102 15.51 3.46 -18.32
N ALA A 103 16.48 2.90 -17.61
CA ALA A 103 17.21 3.61 -16.56
C ALA A 103 17.95 4.83 -17.12
N GLN A 104 18.52 4.72 -18.32
CA GLN A 104 19.15 5.85 -19.01
C GLN A 104 18.11 6.92 -19.35
N PHE A 105 16.99 6.55 -19.99
CA PHE A 105 15.89 7.46 -20.30
C PHE A 105 15.37 8.20 -19.05
N LEU A 106 15.10 7.45 -17.97
CA LEU A 106 14.65 8.04 -16.70
C LEU A 106 15.68 9.00 -16.11
N SER A 107 16.97 8.63 -16.17
CA SER A 107 18.07 9.49 -15.69
C SER A 107 18.19 10.79 -16.48
N GLU A 108 18.09 10.73 -17.81
CA GLU A 108 18.14 11.89 -18.71
C GLU A 108 17.02 12.89 -18.41
N HIS A 109 15.87 12.39 -17.97
CA HIS A 109 14.70 13.19 -17.59
C HIS A 109 14.56 13.42 -16.08
N GLN A 110 15.59 13.12 -15.27
CA GLN A 110 15.61 13.32 -13.80
C GLN A 110 14.49 12.59 -13.06
N LEU A 111 14.06 11.44 -13.58
CA LEU A 111 13.04 10.58 -12.97
C LEU A 111 13.68 9.49 -12.10
N PRO A 112 12.93 8.94 -11.10
CA PRO A 112 13.44 7.90 -10.22
C PRO A 112 13.83 6.63 -10.97
N LEU A 113 15.07 6.17 -10.79
CA LEU A 113 15.57 4.93 -11.41
C LEU A 113 14.87 3.67 -10.89
N SER A 114 14.22 3.75 -9.72
CA SER A 114 13.41 2.67 -9.15
C SER A 114 12.26 2.24 -10.06
N ALA A 115 11.75 3.14 -10.90
CA ALA A 115 10.67 2.85 -11.85
C ALA A 115 11.11 1.99 -13.06
N ALA A 116 12.43 1.87 -13.34
CA ALA A 116 12.91 1.17 -14.54
C ALA A 116 12.46 -0.31 -14.58
N MET A 117 12.60 -1.03 -13.47
CA MET A 117 12.24 -2.46 -13.43
C MET A 117 10.72 -2.69 -13.51
N PRO A 118 9.86 -1.98 -12.74
CA PRO A 118 8.41 -2.06 -12.90
C PRO A 118 7.94 -1.76 -14.34
N LEU A 119 8.45 -0.69 -14.94
CA LEU A 119 8.11 -0.31 -16.32
C LEU A 119 8.53 -1.35 -17.34
N TYR A 120 9.74 -1.90 -17.20
CA TYR A 120 10.19 -2.96 -18.10
C TYR A 120 9.34 -4.24 -17.97
N ARG A 121 8.97 -4.62 -16.73
CA ARG A 121 8.08 -5.77 -16.50
C ARG A 121 6.71 -5.58 -17.16
N ARG A 122 6.20 -4.35 -17.20
CA ARG A 122 4.87 -4.03 -17.72
C ARG A 122 4.86 -3.88 -19.25
N PHE A 123 5.89 -3.26 -19.84
CA PHE A 123 5.91 -2.85 -21.25
C PHE A 123 7.03 -3.51 -22.06
N GLY A 124 7.96 -4.23 -21.43
CA GLY A 124 9.08 -4.89 -22.10
C GLY A 124 10.00 -3.90 -22.83
N ASP A 125 10.49 -4.32 -23.97
CA ASP A 125 11.43 -3.55 -24.80
C ASP A 125 10.80 -2.30 -25.42
N LEU A 126 9.47 -2.24 -25.49
CA LEU A 126 8.70 -1.11 -26.05
C LEU A 126 8.46 0.01 -25.03
N ALA A 127 8.93 -0.16 -23.77
CA ALA A 127 8.60 0.76 -22.69
C ALA A 127 9.00 2.21 -22.97
N VAL A 128 10.17 2.45 -23.55
CA VAL A 128 10.63 3.82 -23.87
C VAL A 128 9.74 4.46 -24.96
N ASP A 129 9.40 3.71 -26.00
CA ASP A 129 8.56 4.20 -27.09
C ASP A 129 7.14 4.48 -26.61
N MET A 130 6.59 3.59 -25.77
CA MET A 130 5.27 3.79 -25.17
C MET A 130 5.22 5.03 -24.26
N ILE A 131 6.26 5.25 -23.44
CA ILE A 131 6.37 6.43 -22.59
C ILE A 131 6.52 7.69 -23.44
N ALA A 132 7.30 7.64 -24.52
CA ALA A 132 7.45 8.78 -25.41
C ALA A 132 6.14 9.16 -26.13
N GLN A 133 5.28 8.17 -26.45
CA GLN A 133 3.96 8.40 -27.04
C GLN A 133 2.90 8.81 -26.01
N SER A 134 2.98 8.27 -24.81
CA SER A 134 2.02 8.49 -23.74
C SER A 134 2.73 8.67 -22.40
N PRO A 135 3.33 9.85 -22.13
CA PRO A 135 4.13 10.09 -20.93
C PRO A 135 3.37 9.87 -19.63
N TYR A 136 2.06 10.07 -19.63
CA TYR A 136 1.20 9.91 -18.46
C TYR A 136 0.99 8.44 -18.02
N LEU A 137 1.53 7.46 -18.76
CA LEU A 137 1.72 6.09 -18.24
C LEU A 137 2.63 6.06 -17.00
N LEU A 138 3.46 7.08 -16.81
CA LEU A 138 4.30 7.26 -15.64
C LEU A 138 3.55 7.85 -14.43
N ALA A 139 2.36 8.39 -14.61
CA ALA A 139 1.52 8.92 -13.55
C ALA A 139 0.81 7.81 -12.73
N ASP A 140 1.41 6.64 -12.70
CA ASP A 140 0.95 5.50 -11.93
C ASP A 140 1.45 5.60 -10.48
N ARG A 141 0.55 5.45 -9.53
CA ARG A 141 0.82 5.53 -8.08
C ARG A 141 1.95 4.61 -7.62
N GLU A 142 2.13 3.48 -8.30
CA GLU A 142 3.13 2.47 -7.93
C GLU A 142 4.56 2.85 -8.31
N LEU A 143 4.72 3.80 -9.22
CA LEU A 143 6.04 4.22 -9.71
C LEU A 143 6.73 5.26 -8.80
N ASP A 144 6.01 5.80 -7.80
CA ASP A 144 6.49 6.86 -6.89
C ASP A 144 7.07 8.08 -7.64
N ILE A 145 6.45 8.41 -8.78
CA ILE A 145 6.78 9.58 -9.60
C ILE A 145 5.70 10.63 -9.39
N SER A 146 6.09 11.84 -9.00
CA SER A 146 5.13 12.93 -8.81
C SER A 146 4.50 13.36 -10.14
N PHE A 147 3.22 13.76 -10.12
CA PHE A 147 2.53 14.26 -11.32
C PHE A 147 3.30 15.42 -11.97
N SER A 148 3.87 16.32 -11.18
CA SER A 148 4.66 17.45 -11.70
C SER A 148 5.91 17.02 -12.49
N GLN A 149 6.55 15.92 -12.10
CA GLN A 149 7.69 15.37 -12.85
C GLN A 149 7.24 14.74 -14.17
N VAL A 150 6.11 14.01 -14.13
CA VAL A 150 5.52 13.39 -15.34
C VAL A 150 5.05 14.48 -16.31
N ASP A 151 4.38 15.51 -15.80
CA ASP A 151 3.88 16.63 -16.62
C ASP A 151 5.03 17.44 -17.25
N ALA A 152 6.11 17.69 -16.50
CA ALA A 152 7.31 18.34 -17.03
C ALA A 152 7.96 17.50 -18.14
N LEU A 153 8.03 16.18 -17.99
CA LEU A 153 8.50 15.28 -19.05
C LEU A 153 7.58 15.38 -20.28
N ALA A 154 6.26 15.27 -20.09
CA ALA A 154 5.28 15.31 -21.18
C ALA A 154 5.41 16.58 -22.01
N ILE A 155 5.52 17.74 -21.34
CA ILE A 155 5.74 19.04 -22.01
C ILE A 155 7.08 19.03 -22.77
N SER A 156 8.15 18.47 -22.18
CA SER A 156 9.47 18.39 -22.87
C SER A 156 9.44 17.50 -24.12
N LEU A 157 8.54 16.50 -24.14
CA LEU A 157 8.29 15.63 -25.28
C LEU A 157 7.32 16.24 -26.32
N GLY A 158 6.82 17.46 -26.08
CA GLY A 158 5.98 18.20 -27.03
C GLY A 158 4.48 18.06 -26.82
N VAL A 159 4.03 17.53 -25.69
CA VAL A 159 2.60 17.49 -25.33
C VAL A 159 2.10 18.92 -25.12
N ALA A 160 1.01 19.28 -25.82
CA ALA A 160 0.42 20.61 -25.71
C ALA A 160 -0.22 20.87 -24.35
N GLY A 161 -0.35 22.15 -23.97
CA GLY A 161 -0.90 22.51 -22.66
C GLY A 161 -2.37 22.11 -22.46
N ASP A 162 -3.13 22.02 -23.55
CA ASP A 162 -4.54 21.62 -23.61
C ASP A 162 -4.75 20.21 -24.21
N ASP A 163 -3.68 19.42 -24.32
CA ASP A 163 -3.76 18.05 -24.83
C ASP A 163 -4.71 17.22 -23.98
N PRO A 164 -5.66 16.49 -24.60
CA PRO A 164 -6.61 15.66 -23.86
C PRO A 164 -5.96 14.65 -22.91
N GLN A 165 -4.82 14.06 -23.27
CA GLN A 165 -4.11 13.12 -22.40
C GLN A 165 -3.62 13.80 -21.11
N ARG A 166 -3.11 15.03 -21.25
CA ARG A 166 -2.65 15.85 -20.11
C ARG A 166 -3.79 16.16 -19.16
N VAL A 167 -4.91 16.64 -19.71
CA VAL A 167 -6.08 17.04 -18.91
C VAL A 167 -6.73 15.85 -18.22
N GLU A 168 -6.89 14.73 -18.94
CA GLU A 168 -7.43 13.49 -18.36
C GLU A 168 -6.53 12.94 -17.25
N ALA A 169 -5.21 12.93 -17.45
CA ALA A 169 -4.26 12.50 -16.44
C ALA A 169 -4.28 13.39 -15.18
N ALA A 170 -4.44 14.71 -15.36
CA ALA A 170 -4.59 15.63 -14.24
C ALA A 170 -5.88 15.41 -13.45
N LEU A 171 -7.01 15.17 -14.13
CA LEU A 171 -8.28 14.80 -13.49
C LEU A 171 -8.16 13.51 -12.67
N MET A 172 -7.53 12.48 -13.23
CA MET A 172 -7.30 11.22 -12.54
C MET A 172 -6.36 11.40 -11.34
N PHE A 173 -5.30 12.20 -11.50
CA PHE A 173 -4.38 12.53 -10.41
C PHE A 173 -5.09 13.22 -9.24
N GLU A 174 -5.95 14.21 -9.53
CA GLU A 174 -6.71 14.92 -8.48
C GLU A 174 -7.64 13.95 -7.71
N LEU A 175 -8.31 13.04 -8.40
CA LEU A 175 -9.15 12.03 -7.76
C LEU A 175 -8.31 11.06 -6.90
N GLU A 176 -7.16 10.59 -7.41
CA GLU A 176 -6.25 9.70 -6.66
C GLU A 176 -5.66 10.40 -5.43
N HIS A 177 -5.17 11.63 -5.61
CA HIS A 177 -4.61 12.44 -4.53
C HIS A 177 -5.63 12.67 -3.41
N ASN A 178 -6.88 12.95 -3.77
CA ASN A 178 -7.94 13.12 -2.79
C ASN A 178 -8.38 11.80 -2.15
N ALA A 179 -8.29 10.67 -2.85
CA ALA A 179 -8.50 9.36 -2.26
C ALA A 179 -7.43 9.05 -1.19
N ASP A 180 -6.17 9.43 -1.41
CA ASP A 180 -5.10 9.33 -0.41
C ASP A 180 -5.34 10.22 0.82
N ASN A 181 -6.12 11.28 0.66
CA ASN A 181 -6.58 12.16 1.75
C ASN A 181 -7.91 11.72 2.39
N GLY A 182 -8.38 10.51 2.08
CA GLY A 182 -9.56 9.89 2.69
C GLY A 182 -10.88 10.15 1.97
N HIS A 183 -10.88 10.85 0.84
CA HIS A 183 -12.11 11.18 0.08
C HIS A 183 -12.44 10.09 -0.94
N VAL A 184 -13.68 9.61 -0.94
CA VAL A 184 -14.16 8.61 -1.90
C VAL A 184 -14.55 9.25 -3.24
N PHE A 185 -15.01 10.48 -3.20
CA PHE A 185 -15.40 11.29 -4.36
C PHE A 185 -15.05 12.77 -4.17
N LEU A 186 -15.03 13.50 -5.27
CA LEU A 186 -14.99 14.95 -5.26
C LEU A 186 -16.25 15.52 -5.93
N PRO A 187 -16.82 16.63 -5.42
CA PRO A 187 -17.80 17.40 -6.18
C PRO A 187 -17.23 17.84 -7.53
N ARG A 188 -18.01 17.70 -8.61
CA ARG A 188 -17.59 18.04 -9.98
C ARG A 188 -16.95 19.44 -10.07
N SER A 189 -17.59 20.44 -9.48
CA SER A 189 -17.05 21.81 -9.49
C SER A 189 -15.68 21.95 -8.80
N LYS A 190 -15.47 21.17 -7.71
CA LYS A 190 -14.16 21.17 -7.03
C LYS A 190 -13.10 20.45 -7.82
N LEU A 191 -13.45 19.31 -8.44
CA LEU A 191 -12.53 18.55 -9.28
C LEU A 191 -12.07 19.39 -10.48
N VAL A 192 -13.00 20.04 -11.17
CA VAL A 192 -12.69 20.92 -12.30
C VAL A 192 -11.81 22.10 -11.87
N ALA A 193 -12.17 22.79 -10.78
CA ALA A 193 -11.37 23.92 -10.27
C ALA A 193 -9.94 23.51 -9.86
N ALA A 194 -9.79 22.40 -9.16
CA ALA A 194 -8.47 21.89 -8.76
C ALA A 194 -7.62 21.51 -9.97
N THR A 195 -8.23 20.85 -10.97
CA THR A 195 -7.51 20.50 -12.22
C THR A 195 -7.09 21.74 -13.01
N MET A 196 -7.96 22.75 -13.12
CA MET A 196 -7.61 24.04 -13.75
C MET A 196 -6.41 24.69 -13.05
N GLU A 197 -6.40 24.71 -11.72
CA GLU A 197 -5.30 25.25 -10.93
C GLU A 197 -4.00 24.46 -11.13
N LEU A 198 -4.09 23.12 -11.16
CA LEU A 198 -2.94 22.24 -11.31
C LEU A 198 -2.20 22.42 -12.64
N ILE A 199 -2.93 22.50 -13.77
CA ILE A 199 -2.33 22.47 -15.10
C ILE A 199 -2.52 23.74 -15.91
N GLY A 200 -3.26 24.74 -15.41
CA GLY A 200 -3.54 26.00 -16.10
C GLY A 200 -4.45 25.88 -17.33
N ALA A 201 -5.28 24.82 -17.40
CA ALA A 201 -6.20 24.60 -18.51
C ALA A 201 -7.51 25.39 -18.34
N GLY A 202 -8.20 25.66 -19.46
CA GLY A 202 -9.51 26.31 -19.44
C GLY A 202 -10.64 25.38 -18.97
N GLU A 203 -11.70 25.95 -18.34
CA GLU A 203 -12.82 25.20 -17.78
C GLU A 203 -13.51 24.29 -18.82
N GLU A 204 -13.79 24.80 -20.02
CA GLU A 204 -14.43 24.03 -21.08
C GLU A 204 -13.62 22.79 -21.50
N THR A 205 -12.29 22.93 -21.54
CA THR A 205 -11.37 21.81 -21.87
C THR A 205 -11.40 20.75 -20.79
N VAL A 206 -11.40 21.16 -19.51
CA VAL A 206 -11.42 20.24 -18.35
C VAL A 206 -12.77 19.52 -18.26
N GLU A 207 -13.87 20.24 -18.44
CA GLU A 207 -15.23 19.68 -18.45
C GLU A 207 -15.41 18.63 -19.55
N LYS A 208 -14.94 18.93 -20.77
CA LYS A 208 -14.97 18.00 -21.89
C LYS A 208 -14.13 16.74 -21.64
N ALA A 209 -12.95 16.90 -21.06
CA ALA A 209 -12.12 15.76 -20.69
C ALA A 209 -12.76 14.90 -19.60
N LEU A 210 -13.40 15.51 -18.61
CA LEU A 210 -14.15 14.81 -17.56
C LEU A 210 -15.31 14.02 -18.16
N ASP A 211 -16.07 14.61 -19.07
CA ASP A 211 -17.17 13.93 -19.77
C ASP A 211 -16.65 12.72 -20.58
N ASN A 212 -15.50 12.82 -21.23
CA ASN A 212 -14.86 11.71 -21.93
C ASN A 212 -14.47 10.57 -20.95
N LEU A 213 -13.89 10.93 -19.79
CA LEU A 213 -13.57 9.93 -18.74
C LEU A 213 -14.84 9.25 -18.22
N CYS A 214 -15.95 9.99 -18.06
CA CYS A 214 -17.24 9.43 -17.67
C CYS A 214 -17.81 8.49 -18.74
N GLN A 215 -17.72 8.85 -20.03
CA GLN A 215 -18.18 8.00 -21.14
C GLN A 215 -17.42 6.67 -21.21
N ARG A 216 -16.11 6.68 -20.88
CA ARG A 216 -15.27 5.47 -20.84
C ARG A 216 -15.35 4.72 -19.50
N PHE A 217 -16.18 5.18 -18.57
CA PHE A 217 -16.33 4.61 -17.23
C PHE A 217 -15.01 4.58 -16.42
N ALA A 218 -14.05 5.45 -16.73
CA ALA A 218 -12.86 5.65 -15.91
C ALA A 218 -13.21 6.47 -14.65
N VAL A 219 -14.11 7.44 -14.79
CA VAL A 219 -14.72 8.21 -13.72
C VAL A 219 -16.24 7.96 -13.72
N VAL A 220 -16.83 7.88 -12.53
CA VAL A 220 -18.29 7.71 -12.37
C VAL A 220 -18.85 8.95 -11.70
N CYS A 221 -19.69 9.69 -12.41
CA CYS A 221 -20.40 10.86 -11.88
C CYS A 221 -21.81 10.49 -11.44
N ARG A 222 -22.18 10.84 -10.20
CA ARG A 222 -23.51 10.55 -9.63
C ARG A 222 -24.00 11.70 -8.77
N PRO A 223 -25.30 11.97 -8.77
CA PRO A 223 -25.90 12.93 -7.86
C PRO A 223 -25.83 12.41 -6.42
N ILE A 224 -25.25 13.20 -5.53
CA ILE A 224 -25.15 12.93 -4.09
C ILE A 224 -25.72 14.13 -3.36
N ALA A 225 -26.88 13.96 -2.77
CA ALA A 225 -27.65 15.06 -2.18
C ALA A 225 -27.77 16.24 -3.18
N ASN A 226 -27.09 17.36 -2.94
CA ASN A 226 -27.18 18.57 -3.77
C ASN A 226 -25.97 18.80 -4.68
N VAL A 227 -25.07 17.82 -4.83
CA VAL A 227 -23.86 17.92 -5.63
C VAL A 227 -23.71 16.72 -6.58
N GLU A 228 -23.08 16.93 -7.72
CA GLU A 228 -22.63 15.84 -8.57
C GLU A 228 -21.24 15.38 -8.09
N GLY A 229 -21.18 14.15 -7.53
CA GLY A 229 -19.94 13.54 -7.06
C GLY A 229 -19.25 12.76 -8.15
N CYS A 230 -17.96 13.04 -8.38
CA CYS A 230 -17.10 12.31 -9.31
C CYS A 230 -16.22 11.35 -8.54
N TYR A 231 -16.32 10.07 -8.88
CA TYR A 231 -15.60 8.96 -8.26
C TYR A 231 -14.57 8.37 -9.21
N LEU A 232 -13.47 7.88 -8.67
CA LEU A 232 -12.74 6.80 -9.32
C LEU A 232 -13.66 5.57 -9.45
N ARG A 233 -13.64 4.90 -10.58
CA ARG A 233 -14.48 3.72 -10.82
C ARG A 233 -14.40 2.69 -9.69
N ARG A 234 -13.17 2.35 -9.23
CA ARG A 234 -12.97 1.36 -8.17
C ARG A 234 -13.61 1.76 -6.84
N MET A 235 -13.60 3.06 -6.52
CA MET A 235 -14.25 3.58 -5.31
C MET A 235 -15.77 3.46 -5.37
N TYR A 236 -16.35 3.85 -6.50
CA TYR A 236 -17.80 3.70 -6.73
C TYR A 236 -18.25 2.25 -6.67
N GLU A 237 -17.54 1.35 -7.37
CA GLU A 237 -17.84 -0.08 -7.37
C GLU A 237 -17.73 -0.68 -5.96
N SER A 238 -16.74 -0.26 -5.18
CA SER A 238 -16.56 -0.71 -3.80
C SER A 238 -17.68 -0.21 -2.88
N GLU A 239 -18.08 1.06 -3.00
CA GLU A 239 -19.16 1.64 -2.20
C GLU A 239 -20.51 0.96 -2.47
N VAL A 240 -20.85 0.79 -3.75
CA VAL A 240 -22.08 0.10 -4.15
C VAL A 240 -22.06 -1.36 -3.68
N TYR A 241 -20.94 -2.04 -3.81
CA TYR A 241 -20.81 -3.43 -3.38
C TYR A 241 -20.97 -3.58 -1.86
N VAL A 242 -20.29 -2.74 -1.08
CA VAL A 242 -20.39 -2.73 0.39
C VAL A 242 -21.84 -2.47 0.82
N ALA A 243 -22.47 -1.44 0.25
CA ALA A 243 -23.85 -1.10 0.57
C ALA A 243 -24.82 -2.24 0.25
N ALA A 244 -24.76 -2.81 -0.95
CA ALA A 244 -25.61 -3.91 -1.38
C ALA A 244 -25.42 -5.17 -0.52
N ARG A 245 -24.18 -5.50 -0.21
CA ARG A 245 -23.82 -6.71 0.54
C ARG A 245 -24.27 -6.62 2.00
N LEU A 246 -24.08 -5.46 2.64
CA LEU A 246 -24.52 -5.21 4.01
C LEU A 246 -26.05 -5.11 4.11
N ALA A 247 -26.71 -4.45 3.15
CA ALA A 247 -28.17 -4.38 3.10
C ALA A 247 -28.80 -5.79 2.98
N ALA A 248 -28.23 -6.66 2.16
CA ALA A 248 -28.66 -8.05 2.06
C ALA A 248 -28.49 -8.79 3.39
N ALA A 249 -27.32 -8.66 4.04
CA ALA A 249 -27.04 -9.33 5.30
C ALA A 249 -27.89 -8.78 6.49
N CYS A 250 -28.37 -7.54 6.42
CA CYS A 250 -29.32 -7.00 7.41
C CYS A 250 -30.69 -7.71 7.38
N GLY A 251 -31.06 -8.28 6.23
CA GLY A 251 -32.30 -9.06 6.08
C GLY A 251 -32.19 -10.47 6.64
N ASP A 252 -30.98 -10.95 6.92
CA ASP A 252 -30.77 -12.27 7.50
C ASP A 252 -31.12 -12.26 8.98
N GLU A 253 -32.12 -13.06 9.35
CA GLU A 253 -32.52 -13.30 10.73
C GLU A 253 -32.42 -14.79 11.04
N TRP A 254 -31.83 -15.11 12.18
CA TRP A 254 -31.72 -16.48 12.64
C TRP A 254 -32.60 -16.71 13.87
N ASP A 255 -33.52 -17.65 13.74
CA ASP A 255 -34.19 -18.18 14.92
C ASP A 255 -33.18 -19.07 15.68
N CYS A 256 -32.68 -18.55 16.78
CA CYS A 256 -31.71 -19.28 17.61
C CYS A 256 -32.32 -20.47 18.34
N GLY A 257 -33.66 -20.72 18.24
CA GLY A 257 -34.41 -21.87 18.76
C GLY A 257 -34.20 -22.18 20.25
N ARG A 258 -33.39 -21.34 20.93
CA ARG A 258 -33.00 -21.48 22.34
C ARG A 258 -33.17 -20.14 23.03
N ASN A 259 -33.37 -20.17 24.31
CA ASN A 259 -33.43 -18.97 25.13
C ASN A 259 -32.02 -18.34 25.19
N VAL A 260 -31.74 -17.37 24.28
CA VAL A 260 -30.46 -16.64 24.19
C VAL A 260 -30.11 -16.01 25.53
N GLU A 261 -31.09 -15.52 26.28
CA GLU A 261 -30.90 -14.94 27.61
C GLU A 261 -30.33 -15.97 28.62
N GLN A 262 -30.75 -17.23 28.53
CA GLN A 262 -30.21 -18.30 29.36
C GLN A 262 -28.74 -18.58 29.02
N ILE A 263 -28.42 -18.60 27.73
CA ILE A 263 -27.02 -18.80 27.25
C ILE A 263 -26.13 -17.65 27.74
N ILE A 264 -26.61 -16.41 27.65
CA ILE A 264 -25.88 -15.23 28.15
C ILE A 264 -25.65 -15.34 29.66
N ALA A 265 -26.68 -15.70 30.43
CA ALA A 265 -26.54 -15.87 31.88
C ALA A 265 -25.51 -16.97 32.25
N ASP A 266 -25.49 -18.07 31.51
CA ASP A 266 -24.49 -19.14 31.69
C ASP A 266 -23.06 -18.67 31.33
N ILE A 267 -22.93 -17.84 30.31
CA ILE A 267 -21.65 -17.23 29.93
C ILE A 267 -21.16 -16.29 31.02
N GLU A 268 -22.02 -15.41 31.54
CA GLU A 268 -21.70 -14.51 32.65
C GLU A 268 -21.20 -15.29 33.85
N LYS A 269 -21.93 -16.34 34.24
CA LYS A 269 -21.55 -17.22 35.37
C LYS A 269 -20.19 -17.88 35.13
N LYS A 270 -19.95 -18.41 33.91
CA LYS A 270 -18.69 -19.10 33.57
C LYS A 270 -17.51 -18.13 33.53
N GLN A 271 -17.72 -16.90 33.04
CA GLN A 271 -16.68 -15.89 32.96
C GLN A 271 -16.49 -15.08 34.24
N GLY A 272 -17.38 -15.22 35.23
CA GLY A 272 -17.35 -14.46 36.48
C GLY A 272 -17.59 -12.97 36.31
N VAL A 273 -18.37 -12.59 35.27
CA VAL A 273 -18.67 -11.20 34.91
C VAL A 273 -20.17 -10.99 34.86
N SER A 274 -20.62 -9.77 35.12
CA SER A 274 -22.00 -9.33 34.88
C SER A 274 -21.97 -8.29 33.76
N TYR A 275 -22.69 -8.55 32.68
CA TYR A 275 -22.75 -7.61 31.56
C TYR A 275 -23.68 -6.44 31.87
N ALA A 276 -23.26 -5.24 31.44
CA ALA A 276 -24.16 -4.10 31.42
C ALA A 276 -25.32 -4.35 30.40
N PRO A 277 -26.46 -3.66 30.54
CA PRO A 277 -27.62 -3.88 29.66
C PRO A 277 -27.26 -3.78 28.17
N GLU A 278 -26.46 -2.80 27.79
CA GLU A 278 -26.01 -2.61 26.39
C GLU A 278 -25.09 -3.73 25.93
N GLN A 279 -24.21 -4.26 26.81
CA GLN A 279 -23.36 -5.40 26.48
C GLN A 279 -24.18 -6.67 26.27
N ARG A 280 -25.18 -6.94 27.15
CA ARG A 280 -26.12 -8.07 26.97
C ARG A 280 -26.87 -7.95 25.65
N ARG A 281 -27.37 -6.74 25.34
CA ARG A 281 -28.07 -6.46 24.07
C ARG A 281 -27.17 -6.72 22.86
N ALA A 282 -25.89 -6.34 22.90
CA ALA A 282 -24.95 -6.60 21.82
C ALA A 282 -24.73 -8.10 21.60
N VAL A 283 -24.59 -8.88 22.69
CA VAL A 283 -24.45 -10.33 22.62
C VAL A 283 -25.71 -10.99 22.06
N ALA A 284 -26.90 -10.56 22.50
CA ALA A 284 -28.18 -11.08 22.00
C ALA A 284 -28.37 -10.77 20.50
N LEU A 285 -28.13 -9.51 20.07
CA LEU A 285 -28.21 -9.10 18.67
C LEU A 285 -27.28 -9.90 17.76
N ALA A 286 -26.07 -10.22 18.21
CA ALA A 286 -25.12 -11.02 17.44
C ALA A 286 -25.61 -12.46 17.20
N ALA A 287 -26.48 -12.99 18.07
CA ALA A 287 -27.15 -14.27 17.85
C ALA A 287 -28.23 -14.19 16.75
N GLU A 288 -28.99 -13.10 16.72
CA GLU A 288 -30.22 -12.97 15.96
C GLU A 288 -30.02 -12.37 14.56
N LYS A 289 -29.03 -11.51 14.38
CA LYS A 289 -28.83 -10.72 13.16
C LYS A 289 -27.57 -11.13 12.39
N GLY A 290 -27.66 -11.00 11.06
CA GLY A 290 -26.53 -11.27 10.16
C GLY A 290 -25.42 -10.25 10.25
N VAL A 291 -25.77 -9.01 10.57
CA VAL A 291 -24.80 -7.92 10.74
C VAL A 291 -25.11 -7.13 11.99
N VAL A 292 -24.10 -6.87 12.80
CA VAL A 292 -24.21 -6.05 14.01
C VAL A 292 -23.05 -5.09 14.13
N LEU A 293 -23.34 -3.87 14.54
CA LEU A 293 -22.37 -2.83 14.82
C LEU A 293 -22.30 -2.56 16.34
N LEU A 294 -21.13 -2.74 16.92
CA LEU A 294 -20.86 -2.48 18.34
C LEU A 294 -19.92 -1.27 18.45
N THR A 295 -20.37 -0.21 19.06
CA THR A 295 -19.58 1.02 19.22
C THR A 295 -19.43 1.42 20.67
N GLY A 296 -18.46 2.30 20.93
CA GLY A 296 -18.24 2.89 22.25
C GLY A 296 -16.83 3.45 22.39
N GLY A 297 -16.69 4.43 23.26
CA GLY A 297 -15.41 5.07 23.56
C GLY A 297 -14.44 4.19 24.37
N PRO A 298 -13.28 4.74 24.76
CA PRO A 298 -12.33 4.04 25.61
C PRO A 298 -12.95 3.76 27.00
N GLY A 299 -12.71 2.53 27.50
CA GLY A 299 -13.20 2.14 28.85
C GLY A 299 -14.68 1.75 28.95
N THR A 300 -15.43 1.68 27.85
CA THR A 300 -16.85 1.29 27.83
C THR A 300 -17.08 -0.23 27.82
N GLY A 301 -16.02 -1.03 27.77
CA GLY A 301 -16.12 -2.49 27.86
C GLY A 301 -16.45 -3.19 26.55
N LYS A 302 -16.12 -2.61 25.39
CA LYS A 302 -16.23 -3.27 24.05
C LYS A 302 -15.63 -4.66 24.06
N THR A 303 -14.42 -4.80 24.57
CA THR A 303 -13.72 -6.10 24.64
C THR A 303 -14.46 -7.15 25.46
N THR A 304 -15.13 -6.74 26.55
CA THR A 304 -15.96 -7.63 27.36
C THR A 304 -17.16 -8.15 26.58
N ALA A 305 -17.82 -7.27 25.82
CA ALA A 305 -18.92 -7.65 24.94
C ALA A 305 -18.45 -8.60 23.81
N VAL A 306 -17.29 -8.32 23.17
CA VAL A 306 -16.69 -9.19 22.15
C VAL A 306 -16.40 -10.59 22.70
N ARG A 307 -15.82 -10.69 23.91
CA ARG A 307 -15.64 -12.00 24.59
C ARG A 307 -16.95 -12.73 24.80
N GLY A 308 -18.01 -12.01 25.14
CA GLY A 308 -19.36 -12.55 25.26
C GLY A 308 -19.88 -13.11 23.94
N ILE A 309 -19.71 -12.36 22.85
CA ILE A 309 -20.11 -12.76 21.50
C ILE A 309 -19.33 -13.99 21.03
N VAL A 310 -18.00 -14.03 21.23
CA VAL A 310 -17.18 -15.19 20.91
C VAL A 310 -17.66 -16.43 21.69
N ALA A 311 -17.88 -16.30 23.00
CA ALA A 311 -18.36 -17.41 23.82
C ALA A 311 -19.77 -17.87 23.41
N LEU A 312 -20.63 -16.96 22.96
CA LEU A 312 -21.94 -17.28 22.40
C LEU A 312 -21.80 -18.09 21.10
N PHE A 313 -20.99 -17.61 20.15
CA PHE A 313 -20.77 -18.30 18.88
C PHE A 313 -20.15 -19.68 19.06
N ASP A 314 -19.20 -19.84 19.99
CA ASP A 314 -18.64 -21.14 20.35
C ASP A 314 -19.72 -22.08 20.92
N ARG A 315 -20.68 -21.58 21.75
CA ARG A 315 -21.84 -22.35 22.26
C ARG A 315 -22.83 -22.74 21.15
N MET A 316 -22.93 -21.93 20.13
CA MET A 316 -23.75 -22.19 18.95
C MET A 316 -23.06 -23.12 17.95
N GLY A 317 -21.78 -23.48 18.16
CA GLY A 317 -20.99 -24.32 17.27
C GLY A 317 -20.57 -23.63 15.97
N LEU A 318 -20.49 -22.30 15.97
CA LEU A 318 -20.10 -21.50 14.81
C LEU A 318 -18.58 -21.38 14.72
N ASP A 319 -18.04 -21.65 13.54
CA ASP A 319 -16.64 -21.36 13.27
C ASP A 319 -16.45 -19.84 13.10
N THR A 320 -15.74 -19.24 14.06
CA THR A 320 -15.60 -17.80 14.20
C THR A 320 -14.18 -17.35 13.91
N VAL A 321 -14.01 -16.41 12.98
CA VAL A 321 -12.74 -15.75 12.64
C VAL A 321 -12.69 -14.37 13.28
N LEU A 322 -11.59 -14.09 14.00
CA LEU A 322 -11.34 -12.82 14.66
C LEU A 322 -10.34 -11.99 13.84
N LEU A 323 -10.71 -10.77 13.50
CA LEU A 323 -9.94 -9.90 12.61
C LEU A 323 -9.73 -8.52 13.23
N ALA A 324 -8.60 -7.89 12.85
CA ALA A 324 -8.34 -6.49 13.13
C ALA A 324 -7.52 -5.86 11.98
N PRO A 325 -7.54 -4.54 11.77
CA PRO A 325 -6.75 -3.90 10.71
C PRO A 325 -5.24 -3.92 10.99
N THR A 326 -4.82 -3.98 12.26
CA THR A 326 -3.41 -3.95 12.65
C THR A 326 -2.98 -5.19 13.44
N GLY A 327 -1.67 -5.53 13.34
CA GLY A 327 -1.12 -6.67 14.07
C GLY A 327 -1.22 -6.53 15.59
N ARG A 328 -1.07 -5.31 16.13
CA ARG A 328 -1.22 -5.05 17.57
C ARG A 328 -2.65 -5.26 18.06
N ALA A 329 -3.63 -4.77 17.30
CA ALA A 329 -5.03 -4.98 17.63
C ALA A 329 -5.40 -6.47 17.57
N ALA A 330 -4.94 -7.20 16.55
CA ALA A 330 -5.13 -8.64 16.44
C ALA A 330 -4.49 -9.39 17.62
N GLN A 331 -3.26 -9.08 17.98
CA GLN A 331 -2.59 -9.69 19.14
C GLN A 331 -3.34 -9.43 20.44
N ARG A 332 -3.79 -8.20 20.67
CA ARG A 332 -4.60 -7.83 21.84
C ARG A 332 -5.92 -8.59 21.87
N MET A 333 -6.59 -8.68 20.72
CA MET A 333 -7.84 -9.43 20.58
C MET A 333 -7.64 -10.91 20.89
N SER A 334 -6.54 -11.53 20.39
CA SER A 334 -6.19 -12.92 20.71
C SER A 334 -6.01 -13.14 22.20
N GLN A 335 -5.25 -12.27 22.87
CA GLN A 335 -5.00 -12.39 24.31
C GLN A 335 -6.27 -12.26 25.14
N LEU A 336 -7.17 -11.35 24.76
CA LEU A 336 -8.38 -11.08 25.52
C LEU A 336 -9.50 -12.08 25.25
N CYS A 337 -9.61 -12.60 24.03
CA CYS A 337 -10.65 -13.58 23.67
C CYS A 337 -10.21 -15.03 23.86
N GLY A 338 -8.91 -15.30 24.05
CA GLY A 338 -8.38 -16.66 24.15
C GLY A 338 -8.48 -17.47 22.85
N LYS A 339 -8.67 -16.81 21.70
CA LYS A 339 -8.80 -17.38 20.37
C LYS A 339 -7.87 -16.62 19.42
N GLU A 340 -7.26 -17.31 18.45
CA GLU A 340 -6.36 -16.67 17.50
C GLU A 340 -7.09 -15.61 16.70
N ALA A 341 -6.54 -14.41 16.66
CA ALA A 341 -6.97 -13.31 15.81
C ALA A 341 -5.81 -12.91 14.88
N GLN A 342 -6.14 -12.45 13.70
CA GLN A 342 -5.15 -12.05 12.69
C GLN A 342 -5.54 -10.73 12.02
N THR A 343 -4.62 -10.16 11.25
CA THR A 343 -4.97 -8.97 10.47
C THR A 343 -5.86 -9.34 9.29
N ILE A 344 -6.76 -8.40 8.90
CA ILE A 344 -7.61 -8.58 7.71
C ILE A 344 -6.75 -8.95 6.51
N HIS A 345 -5.67 -8.23 6.25
CA HIS A 345 -4.75 -8.47 5.14
C HIS A 345 -4.18 -9.90 5.14
N ARG A 346 -3.73 -10.39 6.31
CA ARG A 346 -3.21 -11.76 6.46
C ARG A 346 -4.30 -12.81 6.22
N CYS A 347 -5.49 -12.59 6.77
CA CYS A 347 -6.63 -13.48 6.59
C CYS A 347 -7.02 -13.62 5.13
N LEU A 348 -7.06 -12.51 4.40
CA LEU A 348 -7.38 -12.48 2.99
C LEU A 348 -6.24 -13.04 2.10
N GLY A 349 -5.07 -13.31 2.66
CA GLY A 349 -3.91 -13.79 1.92
C GLY A 349 -3.41 -12.73 0.95
N MET A 350 -3.15 -11.51 1.48
CA MET A 350 -2.60 -10.41 0.70
C MET A 350 -1.30 -10.85 0.04
N SER A 351 -1.22 -10.67 -1.25
CA SER A 351 -0.03 -10.86 -2.07
C SER A 351 0.18 -9.64 -2.96
N TRP A 352 1.44 -9.41 -3.26
CA TRP A 352 1.83 -8.35 -4.18
C TRP A 352 2.04 -8.96 -5.55
N ASN A 353 1.31 -8.48 -6.56
CA ASN A 353 1.55 -8.90 -7.92
C ASN A 353 2.84 -8.25 -8.43
N GLU A 354 3.88 -9.04 -8.60
CA GLU A 354 5.18 -8.54 -9.05
C GLU A 354 5.16 -7.95 -10.47
N LEU A 355 4.14 -8.27 -11.27
CA LEU A 355 4.01 -7.79 -12.66
C LEU A 355 3.28 -6.46 -12.74
N THR A 356 2.17 -6.33 -12.00
CA THR A 356 1.33 -5.14 -12.03
C THR A 356 1.59 -4.18 -10.88
N GLY A 357 2.28 -4.65 -9.82
CA GLY A 357 2.47 -3.90 -8.57
C GLY A 357 1.22 -3.84 -7.68
N GLU A 358 0.09 -4.37 -8.15
CA GLU A 358 -1.19 -4.31 -7.45
C GLU A 358 -1.23 -5.27 -6.26
N VAL A 359 -1.88 -4.80 -5.20
CA VAL A 359 -2.25 -5.66 -4.07
C VAL A 359 -3.40 -6.56 -4.49
N THR A 360 -3.21 -7.86 -4.37
CA THR A 360 -4.23 -8.86 -4.63
C THR A 360 -4.51 -9.68 -3.38
N PHE A 361 -5.76 -10.13 -3.25
CA PHE A 361 -6.20 -10.99 -2.16
C PHE A 361 -6.56 -12.37 -2.70
N ARG A 362 -5.99 -13.41 -2.08
CA ARG A 362 -6.29 -14.80 -2.43
C ARG A 362 -7.74 -15.15 -2.09
N LYS A 363 -8.18 -14.73 -0.89
CA LYS A 363 -9.56 -14.94 -0.44
C LYS A 363 -10.48 -13.92 -1.10
N ASN A 364 -11.48 -14.40 -1.82
CA ASN A 364 -12.43 -13.62 -2.60
C ASN A 364 -13.71 -14.47 -2.85
N GLU A 365 -14.58 -14.04 -3.73
CA GLU A 365 -15.82 -14.74 -4.07
C GLU A 365 -15.61 -16.15 -4.64
N LYS A 366 -14.46 -16.43 -5.29
CA LYS A 366 -14.10 -17.75 -5.84
C LYS A 366 -13.49 -18.68 -4.80
N GLU A 367 -12.75 -18.11 -3.86
CA GLU A 367 -12.12 -18.83 -2.75
C GLU A 367 -12.48 -18.13 -1.41
N PRO A 368 -13.72 -18.26 -0.94
CA PRO A 368 -14.19 -17.55 0.25
C PRO A 368 -13.55 -18.07 1.56
N LEU A 369 -13.73 -17.30 2.62
CA LEU A 369 -13.39 -17.73 3.98
C LEU A 369 -14.29 -18.88 4.42
N GLU A 370 -13.70 -19.86 5.05
CA GLU A 370 -14.42 -20.99 5.67
C GLU A 370 -14.78 -20.62 7.12
N ALA A 371 -15.75 -19.71 7.27
CA ALA A 371 -16.18 -19.20 8.56
C ALA A 371 -17.70 -19.00 8.56
N ASP A 372 -18.34 -19.28 9.71
CA ASP A 372 -19.76 -19.02 9.95
C ASP A 372 -19.98 -17.61 10.50
N ALA A 373 -18.96 -17.07 11.16
CA ALA A 373 -18.99 -15.73 11.72
C ALA A 373 -17.63 -15.04 11.62
N VAL A 374 -17.65 -13.75 11.35
CA VAL A 374 -16.46 -12.87 11.33
C VAL A 374 -16.70 -11.74 12.33
N ILE A 375 -15.71 -11.52 13.21
CA ILE A 375 -15.70 -10.39 14.15
C ILE A 375 -14.53 -9.51 13.79
N VAL A 376 -14.79 -8.24 13.50
CA VAL A 376 -13.75 -7.24 13.14
C VAL A 376 -13.70 -6.17 14.22
N ASP A 377 -12.55 -6.05 14.89
CA ASP A 377 -12.30 -4.97 15.85
C ASP A 377 -11.53 -3.80 15.20
N GLU A 378 -11.55 -2.64 15.83
CA GLU A 378 -10.94 -1.39 15.37
C GLU A 378 -11.42 -0.96 13.96
N MET A 379 -12.74 -1.06 13.74
CA MET A 379 -13.38 -0.73 12.45
C MET A 379 -13.17 0.72 11.99
N SER A 380 -12.84 1.65 12.88
CA SER A 380 -12.49 3.03 12.51
C SER A 380 -11.31 3.12 11.55
N MET A 381 -10.42 2.13 11.57
CA MET A 381 -9.21 2.06 10.72
C MET A 381 -9.44 1.30 9.39
N VAL A 382 -10.63 0.75 9.16
CA VAL A 382 -10.96 0.00 7.94
C VAL A 382 -11.50 0.95 6.89
N ASP A 383 -10.80 1.06 5.76
CA ASP A 383 -11.22 1.85 4.60
C ASP A 383 -12.21 1.10 3.70
N LEU A 384 -12.71 1.79 2.69
CA LEU A 384 -13.74 1.27 1.80
C LEU A 384 -13.26 0.07 0.96
N GLU A 385 -12.06 0.12 0.43
CA GLU A 385 -11.52 -0.95 -0.43
C GLU A 385 -11.22 -2.23 0.38
N LEU A 386 -10.69 -2.06 1.60
CA LEU A 386 -10.46 -3.18 2.51
C LEU A 386 -11.77 -3.82 2.96
N MET A 387 -12.79 -2.99 3.27
CA MET A 387 -14.13 -3.48 3.61
C MET A 387 -14.77 -4.24 2.45
N ALA A 388 -14.69 -3.70 1.24
CA ALA A 388 -15.18 -4.39 0.04
C ALA A 388 -14.49 -5.75 -0.18
N SER A 389 -13.16 -5.79 0.01
CA SER A 389 -12.37 -7.02 -0.13
C SER A 389 -12.73 -8.06 0.93
N LEU A 390 -12.95 -7.64 2.18
CA LEU A 390 -13.43 -8.50 3.25
C LEU A 390 -14.80 -9.10 2.91
N LEU A 391 -15.76 -8.26 2.53
CA LEU A 391 -17.11 -8.73 2.20
C LEU A 391 -17.15 -9.66 0.98
N ARG A 392 -16.26 -9.45 -0.02
CA ARG A 392 -16.11 -10.36 -1.15
C ARG A 392 -15.59 -11.74 -0.73
N SER A 393 -14.82 -11.80 0.34
CA SER A 393 -14.31 -13.06 0.86
C SER A 393 -15.30 -13.81 1.75
N MET A 394 -16.37 -13.17 2.21
CA MET A 394 -17.37 -13.77 3.10
C MET A 394 -18.46 -14.48 2.31
N ARG A 395 -18.81 -15.71 2.74
CA ARG A 395 -19.94 -16.46 2.17
C ARG A 395 -21.28 -15.77 2.48
N PRO A 396 -22.30 -15.92 1.63
CA PRO A 396 -23.67 -15.59 1.99
C PRO A 396 -24.08 -16.33 3.29
N GLY A 397 -24.77 -15.63 4.19
CA GLY A 397 -25.16 -16.20 5.49
C GLY A 397 -24.06 -16.23 6.56
N CYS A 398 -22.83 -15.80 6.28
CA CYS A 398 -21.79 -15.58 7.29
C CYS A 398 -22.15 -14.34 8.13
N ARG A 399 -22.18 -14.50 9.47
CA ARG A 399 -22.43 -13.39 10.39
C ARG A 399 -21.27 -12.41 10.44
N LEU A 400 -21.56 -11.13 10.55
CA LEU A 400 -20.56 -10.07 10.67
C LEU A 400 -20.80 -9.21 11.91
N VAL A 401 -19.84 -9.19 12.81
CA VAL A 401 -19.83 -8.27 13.95
C VAL A 401 -18.71 -7.26 13.76
N MET A 402 -19.07 -6.00 13.62
CA MET A 402 -18.15 -4.88 13.46
C MET A 402 -18.04 -4.12 14.77
N VAL A 403 -16.82 -3.96 15.27
CA VAL A 403 -16.54 -3.31 16.56
C VAL A 403 -15.62 -2.12 16.34
N GLY A 404 -15.97 -0.97 16.89
CA GLY A 404 -15.12 0.22 16.71
C GLY A 404 -15.50 1.38 17.61
N ASP A 405 -14.72 2.43 17.48
CA ASP A 405 -14.92 3.68 18.18
C ASP A 405 -15.06 4.80 17.13
N PRO A 406 -16.25 5.39 16.96
CA PRO A 406 -16.48 6.40 15.92
C PRO A 406 -15.74 7.71 16.18
N ASP A 407 -15.25 7.91 17.40
CA ASP A 407 -14.55 9.11 17.85
C ASP A 407 -13.02 8.99 17.68
N GLN A 408 -12.53 7.81 17.29
CA GLN A 408 -11.12 7.62 16.92
C GLN A 408 -10.83 8.15 15.52
N LEU A 409 -9.52 8.27 15.21
CA LEU A 409 -9.07 8.69 13.89
C LEU A 409 -9.63 7.74 12.80
N PRO A 410 -10.08 8.30 11.67
CA PRO A 410 -10.56 7.50 10.55
C PRO A 410 -9.42 6.70 9.90
N SER A 411 -9.78 5.83 8.94
CA SER A 411 -8.84 5.09 8.12
C SER A 411 -7.88 6.03 7.36
N VAL A 412 -6.69 5.52 7.06
CA VAL A 412 -5.73 6.23 6.21
C VAL A 412 -6.18 6.20 4.75
N GLY A 413 -6.77 5.08 4.31
CA GLY A 413 -7.37 4.95 2.98
C GLY A 413 -8.74 5.65 2.87
N ALA A 414 -9.27 5.72 1.64
CA ALA A 414 -10.50 6.42 1.34
C ALA A 414 -11.74 5.80 2.01
N GLY A 415 -12.60 6.66 2.53
CA GLY A 415 -13.89 6.29 3.09
C GLY A 415 -13.92 6.20 4.61
N ASN A 416 -15.02 6.62 5.20
CA ASN A 416 -15.30 6.52 6.63
C ASN A 416 -16.39 5.47 6.87
N VAL A 417 -16.05 4.19 6.62
CA VAL A 417 -17.01 3.08 6.63
C VAL A 417 -17.80 3.03 7.94
N LEU A 418 -17.13 3.04 9.09
CA LEU A 418 -17.78 2.98 10.39
C LEU A 418 -18.75 4.16 10.60
N GLY A 419 -18.31 5.37 10.30
CA GLY A 419 -19.12 6.58 10.45
C GLY A 419 -20.32 6.60 9.51
N ASP A 420 -20.15 6.16 8.27
CA ASP A 420 -21.21 6.13 7.26
C ASP A 420 -22.26 5.06 7.61
N LEU A 421 -21.85 3.89 8.06
CA LEU A 421 -22.76 2.84 8.52
C LEU A 421 -23.59 3.27 9.73
N LEU A 422 -22.96 3.97 10.67
CA LEU A 422 -23.69 4.53 11.84
C LEU A 422 -24.72 5.60 11.41
N ARG A 423 -24.31 6.53 10.54
CA ARG A 423 -25.20 7.59 10.03
C ARG A 423 -26.36 7.05 9.20
N SER A 424 -26.16 5.96 8.49
CA SER A 424 -27.22 5.33 7.70
C SER A 424 -28.40 4.85 8.54
N GLY A 425 -28.15 4.45 9.79
CA GLY A 425 -29.17 3.89 10.68
C GLY A 425 -29.77 2.55 10.21
N VAL A 426 -29.25 1.96 9.13
CA VAL A 426 -29.77 0.72 8.53
C VAL A 426 -29.30 -0.52 9.28
N ILE A 427 -28.04 -0.50 9.76
CA ILE A 427 -27.43 -1.64 10.41
C ILE A 427 -27.78 -1.65 11.90
N PRO A 428 -28.22 -2.80 12.45
CA PRO A 428 -28.43 -2.96 13.88
C PRO A 428 -27.19 -2.56 14.67
N ALA A 429 -27.29 -1.53 15.50
CA ALA A 429 -26.16 -0.96 16.22
C ALA A 429 -26.43 -0.93 17.73
N VAL A 430 -25.39 -1.19 18.51
CA VAL A 430 -25.37 -1.00 19.95
C VAL A 430 -24.23 -0.08 20.31
N SER A 431 -24.54 1.02 20.99
CA SER A 431 -23.55 1.95 21.51
C SER A 431 -23.36 1.74 23.02
N LEU A 432 -22.14 1.40 23.41
CA LEU A 432 -21.76 1.30 24.82
C LEU A 432 -21.41 2.69 25.34
N THR A 433 -22.29 3.24 26.17
CA THR A 433 -22.13 4.61 26.71
C THR A 433 -21.65 4.61 28.15
N ALA A 434 -21.85 3.50 28.88
CA ALA A 434 -21.46 3.39 30.28
C ALA A 434 -19.94 3.26 30.41
N VAL A 435 -19.29 4.23 31.06
CA VAL A 435 -17.88 4.17 31.43
C VAL A 435 -17.77 3.47 32.79
N PHE A 436 -16.96 2.40 32.87
CA PHE A 436 -16.81 1.67 34.13
C PHE A 436 -16.01 2.50 35.14
N ARG A 437 -16.37 2.40 36.43
CA ARG A 437 -15.77 3.16 37.56
C ARG A 437 -14.24 3.18 37.58
N GLN A 438 -13.57 2.12 37.16
CA GLN A 438 -12.11 2.09 37.08
C GLN A 438 -11.58 3.02 35.96
N ALA A 439 -12.31 3.09 34.85
CA ALA A 439 -11.97 3.95 33.72
C ALA A 439 -12.25 5.43 34.02
N GLU A 440 -13.29 5.76 34.81
CA GLU A 440 -13.58 7.14 35.25
C GLU A 440 -12.45 7.78 36.07
N LYS A 441 -11.68 6.97 36.80
CA LYS A 441 -10.54 7.45 37.59
C LYS A 441 -9.31 7.78 36.74
N SER A 442 -9.21 7.25 35.52
CA SER A 442 -8.10 7.50 34.59
C SER A 442 -8.19 8.91 34.01
N ALA A 443 -7.13 9.69 34.18
CA ALA A 443 -7.03 11.00 33.56
C ALA A 443 -6.86 10.90 32.02
N ILE A 444 -6.25 9.82 31.52
CA ILE A 444 -6.17 9.53 30.09
C ILE A 444 -7.57 9.46 29.50
N ILE A 445 -8.47 8.68 30.10
CA ILE A 445 -9.84 8.48 29.59
C ILE A 445 -10.67 9.76 29.73
N ARG A 446 -10.60 10.46 30.88
CA ARG A 446 -11.31 11.74 31.02
C ARG A 446 -10.87 12.78 30.01
N ASN A 447 -9.54 12.90 29.79
CA ASN A 447 -9.00 13.82 28.82
C ASN A 447 -9.36 13.44 27.38
N ALA A 448 -9.38 12.16 27.03
CA ALA A 448 -9.84 11.70 25.72
C ALA A 448 -11.31 12.12 25.48
N HIS A 449 -12.20 11.90 26.44
CA HIS A 449 -13.59 12.35 26.34
C HIS A 449 -13.73 13.89 26.31
N ALA A 450 -12.89 14.62 27.03
CA ALA A 450 -12.90 16.09 26.99
C ALA A 450 -12.51 16.58 25.58
N VAL A 451 -11.41 16.07 25.01
CA VAL A 451 -10.95 16.42 23.66
C VAL A 451 -12.01 16.10 22.62
N ASN A 452 -12.65 14.94 22.71
CA ASN A 452 -13.71 14.53 21.78
C ASN A 452 -14.93 15.47 21.81
N ARG A 453 -15.24 16.04 22.97
CA ARG A 453 -16.31 17.03 23.13
C ARG A 453 -15.87 18.47 22.81
N GLY A 454 -14.66 18.67 22.30
CA GLY A 454 -14.07 19.99 22.04
C GLY A 454 -13.72 20.78 23.30
N LEU A 455 -13.63 20.11 24.45
CA LEU A 455 -13.24 20.72 25.72
C LEU A 455 -11.73 20.65 25.93
N THR A 456 -11.19 21.62 26.66
CA THR A 456 -9.77 21.61 27.01
C THR A 456 -9.46 20.47 27.98
N PRO A 457 -8.47 19.60 27.67
CA PRO A 457 -8.06 18.54 28.57
C PRO A 457 -7.42 19.09 29.85
N GLU A 458 -7.50 18.33 30.93
CA GLU A 458 -6.84 18.65 32.18
C GLU A 458 -5.32 18.39 32.09
N LEU A 459 -4.50 19.45 32.06
CA LEU A 459 -3.06 19.37 31.87
C LEU A 459 -2.27 19.44 33.19
N ARG A 460 -2.92 19.27 34.35
CA ARG A 460 -2.29 19.28 35.65
C ARG A 460 -1.55 17.96 35.91
N ASN A 461 -0.27 18.05 36.31
CA ASN A 461 0.58 16.87 36.59
C ASN A 461 0.33 16.30 38.01
N THR A 462 -0.90 16.33 38.48
CA THR A 462 -1.33 15.79 39.77
C THR A 462 -1.92 14.39 39.67
N GLN A 463 -2.07 13.88 38.45
CA GLN A 463 -2.67 12.59 38.14
C GLN A 463 -1.59 11.49 38.08
N SER A 464 -2.03 10.24 38.17
CA SER A 464 -1.13 9.08 38.19
C SER A 464 -0.80 8.50 36.81
N ASP A 465 -1.58 8.81 35.79
CA ASP A 465 -1.53 8.16 34.46
C ASP A 465 -1.46 9.12 33.28
N PHE A 466 -1.63 10.44 33.48
CA PHE A 466 -1.52 11.46 32.43
C PHE A 466 -0.65 12.62 32.88
N PHE A 467 0.38 12.94 32.06
CA PHE A 467 1.33 14.01 32.36
C PHE A 467 1.53 14.91 31.14
N PHE A 468 1.57 16.22 31.36
CA PHE A 468 1.84 17.20 30.31
C PHE A 468 3.15 17.94 30.58
N LEU A 469 4.08 17.89 29.60
CA LEU A 469 5.37 18.57 29.68
C LEU A 469 5.53 19.53 28.50
N CYS A 470 5.46 20.83 28.75
CA CYS A 470 5.68 21.82 27.69
C CYS A 470 7.18 21.97 27.38
N ARG A 471 7.56 21.79 26.12
CA ARG A 471 8.91 22.04 25.60
C ARG A 471 8.80 22.78 24.28
N ARG A 472 9.17 24.06 24.26
CA ARG A 472 9.05 24.93 23.09
C ARG A 472 10.19 24.74 22.10
N ALA A 473 11.41 24.44 22.58
CA ALA A 473 12.57 24.24 21.74
C ALA A 473 12.62 22.76 21.24
N PRO A 474 12.69 22.50 19.92
CA PRO A 474 12.68 21.14 19.37
C PRO A 474 13.78 20.23 19.94
N ASP A 475 15.00 20.73 20.07
CA ASP A 475 16.12 19.95 20.62
C ASP A 475 15.91 19.55 22.08
N ARG A 476 15.34 20.46 22.88
CA ARG A 476 14.96 20.20 24.26
C ARG A 476 13.84 19.17 24.37
N LEU A 477 12.93 19.14 23.39
CA LEU A 477 11.89 18.12 23.30
C LEU A 477 12.51 16.76 23.07
N VAL A 478 13.39 16.62 22.09
CA VAL A 478 14.10 15.35 21.78
C VAL A 478 14.88 14.87 23.01
N GLN A 479 15.67 15.73 23.65
CA GLN A 479 16.40 15.39 24.88
C GLN A 479 15.46 14.88 25.98
N THR A 480 14.31 15.56 26.17
CA THR A 480 13.32 15.15 27.18
C THR A 480 12.73 13.78 26.86
N VAL A 481 12.44 13.49 25.58
CA VAL A 481 11.92 12.18 25.15
C VAL A 481 12.95 11.08 25.43
N VAL A 482 14.22 11.29 25.05
CA VAL A 482 15.31 10.34 25.30
C VAL A 482 15.46 10.09 26.80
N GLU A 483 15.53 11.14 27.63
CA GLU A 483 15.65 11.04 29.09
C GLU A 483 14.48 10.25 29.71
N LEU A 484 13.25 10.53 29.25
CA LEU A 484 12.06 9.82 29.71
C LEU A 484 12.13 8.33 29.39
N CYS A 485 12.47 7.98 28.15
CA CYS A 485 12.47 6.59 27.69
C CYS A 485 13.64 5.76 28.24
N SER A 486 14.83 6.36 28.36
CA SER A 486 16.05 5.65 28.77
C SER A 486 16.24 5.57 30.29
N GLN A 487 15.74 6.57 31.05
CA GLN A 487 16.05 6.69 32.46
C GLN A 487 14.79 6.86 33.34
N ARG A 488 14.04 7.94 33.15
CA ARG A 488 13.03 8.36 34.14
C ARG A 488 11.85 7.40 34.26
N LEU A 489 11.29 6.90 33.15
CA LEU A 489 10.16 5.98 33.19
C LEU A 489 10.62 4.58 33.67
N PRO A 490 11.76 4.02 33.20
CA PRO A 490 12.27 2.77 33.74
C PRO A 490 12.59 2.83 35.24
N GLU A 491 13.29 3.87 35.68
CA GLU A 491 13.74 3.97 37.09
C GLU A 491 12.62 4.33 38.06
N LYS A 492 11.75 5.27 37.68
CA LYS A 492 10.73 5.80 38.60
C LYS A 492 9.38 5.11 38.54
N MET A 493 9.03 4.56 37.38
CA MET A 493 7.74 3.90 37.16
C MET A 493 7.85 2.41 36.89
N GLY A 494 9.07 1.86 36.80
CA GLY A 494 9.31 0.46 36.53
C GLY A 494 8.87 0.00 35.14
N ILE A 495 8.74 0.93 34.18
CA ILE A 495 8.31 0.62 32.81
C ILE A 495 9.55 0.37 31.96
N PRO A 496 9.82 -0.87 31.53
CA PRO A 496 10.99 -1.18 30.68
C PRO A 496 10.97 -0.36 29.38
N ALA A 497 12.13 0.08 28.91
CA ALA A 497 12.24 0.91 27.71
C ALA A 497 11.56 0.27 26.48
N GLN A 498 11.61 -1.05 26.35
CA GLN A 498 10.96 -1.82 25.28
C GLN A 498 9.43 -1.76 25.30
N GLN A 499 8.83 -1.37 26.43
CA GLN A 499 7.38 -1.22 26.57
C GLN A 499 6.92 0.23 26.34
N ILE A 500 7.86 1.16 26.15
CA ILE A 500 7.56 2.57 25.90
C ILE A 500 7.43 2.81 24.40
N GLN A 501 6.31 3.42 24.00
CA GLN A 501 6.10 3.85 22.63
C GLN A 501 6.07 5.36 22.52
N VAL A 502 6.89 5.91 21.61
CA VAL A 502 6.91 7.34 21.29
C VAL A 502 6.10 7.59 20.03
N LEU A 503 5.13 8.50 20.10
CA LEU A 503 4.33 8.93 18.96
C LEU A 503 4.76 10.34 18.55
N SER A 504 4.88 10.58 17.25
CA SER A 504 5.14 11.91 16.69
C SER A 504 4.18 12.16 15.53
N PRO A 505 3.64 13.39 15.37
CA PRO A 505 2.74 13.72 14.28
C PRO A 505 3.45 13.83 12.92
N THR A 506 4.79 13.87 12.89
CA THR A 506 5.57 14.03 11.67
C THR A 506 6.62 12.94 11.50
N ARG A 507 6.93 12.62 10.25
CA ARG A 507 7.99 11.66 9.91
C ARG A 507 9.37 12.33 9.84
N LYS A 508 9.42 13.54 9.22
CA LYS A 508 10.64 14.32 8.98
C LYS A 508 10.78 15.46 10.00
N GLY A 509 11.96 16.04 10.09
CA GLY A 509 12.28 17.17 10.99
C GLY A 509 12.86 16.72 12.33
N VAL A 510 13.24 17.71 13.18
CA VAL A 510 13.93 17.48 14.47
C VAL A 510 13.11 16.57 15.39
N CYS A 511 11.81 16.80 15.48
CA CYS A 511 10.89 16.01 16.32
C CYS A 511 10.21 14.86 15.54
N GLY A 512 10.60 14.62 14.29
CA GLY A 512 10.03 13.56 13.46
C GLY A 512 10.50 12.16 13.88
N THR A 513 9.69 11.14 13.53
CA THR A 513 9.96 9.73 13.91
C THR A 513 11.33 9.23 13.43
N VAL A 514 11.83 9.69 12.27
CA VAL A 514 13.15 9.31 11.76
C VAL A 514 14.26 9.76 12.71
N ASN A 515 14.21 11.03 13.15
CA ASN A 515 15.22 11.57 14.06
C ASN A 515 15.07 11.03 15.49
N LEU A 516 13.84 10.90 15.98
CA LEU A 516 13.57 10.31 17.30
C LEU A 516 14.05 8.85 17.39
N ASN A 517 13.83 8.03 16.37
CA ASN A 517 14.35 6.67 16.34
C ASN A 517 15.89 6.63 16.40
N ARG A 518 16.57 7.54 15.68
CA ARG A 518 18.04 7.64 15.73
C ARG A 518 18.52 8.08 17.13
N ALA A 519 17.80 8.98 17.79
CA ALA A 519 18.18 9.49 19.11
C ALA A 519 17.90 8.47 20.23
N LEU A 520 16.98 7.52 20.03
CA LEU A 520 16.62 6.48 20.99
C LEU A 520 17.41 5.19 20.82
N GLN A 521 18.10 4.97 19.69
CA GLN A 521 19.06 3.89 19.44
C GLN A 521 20.39 4.16 20.14
#